data_8c8935d81f73caf375d0e1555b195d4a
#
_entry.id   8c8935d81f73caf375d0e1555b195d4a
#
_cell.length_a   1.000
_cell.length_b   1.000
_cell.length_c   1.000
_cell.angle_alpha   90.00
_cell.angle_beta   90.00
_cell.angle_gamma   90.00
#
_symmetry.space_group_name_H-M   'P 1'
#
loop_
_entity.id
_entity.type
_entity.pdbx_description
1 polymer ?
#
loop_
_entity_poly.entity_id
_entity_poly.type
_entity_poly.pdbx_seq_one_letter_code
_entity_poly.pdbx_strand_id
1 'polypeptide(L)'
;MHKLTRRQGLVQIGTTVAAVALGASASKAATQVAAAFDQSNVKWNTLDGIEHLSYHVLDVDRDLKVVDVLLKFAANEKIILHKHHADYSTFIIQGELRLYDAKGDLTEIRPTASFVQKPGGGAPHTEGGGDEDCIAWFSNKGTDGVIYEILGPDGETLATLGLQDFEALMQAQDEPVQ
;
A
#
# COMPACT_ATOMS: atom_id res chain seq x y z
N MET A 1 -64.09 12.50 -58.19
CA MET A 1 -63.46 13.66 -57.53
C MET A 1 -64.17 13.91 -56.18
N HIS A 2 -63.65 13.32 -55.12
CA HIS A 2 -64.23 13.50 -53.73
C HIS A 2 -63.20 14.30 -52.90
N LYS A 3 -63.62 15.47 -52.47
CA LYS A 3 -62.88 16.31 -51.51
C LYS A 3 -63.20 15.87 -50.12
N LEU A 4 -62.19 15.40 -49.37
CA LEU A 4 -62.24 15.13 -47.95
C LEU A 4 -61.86 16.37 -47.13
N THR A 5 -62.79 16.87 -46.40
CA THR A 5 -62.61 17.98 -45.41
C THR A 5 -62.11 17.44 -44.09
N ARG A 6 -60.95 17.91 -43.69
CA ARG A 6 -60.32 17.60 -42.42
C ARG A 6 -60.84 18.54 -41.32
N ARG A 7 -61.60 18.00 -40.34
CA ARG A 7 -61.96 18.69 -39.13
C ARG A 7 -60.76 18.66 -38.16
N GLN A 8 -60.27 19.80 -37.79
CA GLN A 8 -59.29 19.93 -36.69
C GLN A 8 -60.02 20.01 -35.35
N GLY A 9 -59.86 18.98 -34.55
CA GLY A 9 -60.28 18.97 -33.14
C GLY A 9 -59.17 19.51 -32.27
N LEU A 10 -59.42 20.65 -31.62
CA LEU A 10 -58.52 21.24 -30.64
C LEU A 10 -58.69 20.49 -29.31
N VAL A 11 -57.67 19.73 -28.93
CA VAL A 11 -57.63 19.10 -27.59
C VAL A 11 -56.83 20.06 -26.67
N GLN A 12 -57.51 20.68 -25.73
CA GLN A 12 -56.87 21.43 -24.63
C GLN A 12 -56.35 20.38 -23.63
N ILE A 13 -55.01 20.30 -23.50
CA ILE A 13 -54.35 19.54 -22.46
C ILE A 13 -54.10 20.49 -21.29
N GLY A 14 -54.90 20.36 -20.24
CA GLY A 14 -54.66 21.06 -18.96
C GLY A 14 -53.43 20.49 -18.27
N THR A 15 -52.36 21.28 -18.19
CA THR A 15 -51.17 20.96 -17.42
C THR A 15 -51.38 21.28 -15.94
N THR A 16 -51.67 20.28 -15.15
CA THR A 16 -51.61 20.39 -13.68
C THR A 16 -50.15 20.23 -13.26
N VAL A 17 -49.53 21.35 -12.85
CA VAL A 17 -48.18 21.32 -12.26
C VAL A 17 -48.31 20.87 -10.80
N ALA A 18 -47.99 19.60 -10.56
CA ALA A 18 -47.81 19.12 -9.19
C ALA A 18 -46.41 19.54 -8.70
N ALA A 19 -46.39 20.48 -7.75
CA ALA A 19 -45.14 20.86 -7.06
C ALA A 19 -44.72 19.70 -6.15
N VAL A 20 -43.72 18.92 -6.56
CA VAL A 20 -43.07 17.96 -5.70
C VAL A 20 -42.06 18.70 -4.82
N ALA A 21 -42.41 18.88 -3.56
CA ALA A 21 -41.45 19.37 -2.56
C ALA A 21 -40.41 18.27 -2.31
N LEU A 22 -39.24 18.44 -2.90
CA LEU A 22 -38.03 17.64 -2.57
C LEU A 22 -37.59 18.05 -1.17
N GLY A 23 -38.02 17.29 -0.16
CA GLY A 23 -37.44 17.33 1.17
C GLY A 23 -35.99 16.83 1.10
N ALA A 24 -35.03 17.76 1.14
CA ALA A 24 -33.65 17.43 1.31
C ALA A 24 -33.44 16.84 2.72
N SER A 25 -33.55 15.54 2.88
CA SER A 25 -33.02 14.82 4.05
C SER A 25 -31.53 14.95 4.02
N ALA A 26 -30.95 15.82 4.84
CA ALA A 26 -29.53 15.85 5.11
C ALA A 26 -29.16 14.53 5.77
N SER A 27 -28.72 13.56 4.97
CA SER A 27 -28.08 12.36 5.45
C SER A 27 -26.82 12.80 6.17
N LYS A 28 -26.81 12.71 7.51
CA LYS A 28 -25.60 12.81 8.30
C LYS A 28 -24.72 11.67 7.85
N ALA A 29 -23.73 11.94 6.99
CA ALA A 29 -22.71 10.96 6.66
C ALA A 29 -22.05 10.58 7.99
N ALA A 30 -22.37 9.39 8.49
CA ALA A 30 -21.60 8.79 9.58
C ALA A 30 -20.17 8.69 9.06
N THR A 31 -19.24 9.39 9.72
CA THR A 31 -17.82 9.18 9.48
C THR A 31 -17.54 7.72 9.85
N GLN A 32 -17.50 6.88 8.83
CA GLN A 32 -17.14 5.48 9.00
C GLN A 32 -15.64 5.51 9.28
N VAL A 33 -15.25 5.38 10.53
CA VAL A 33 -13.86 5.14 10.89
C VAL A 33 -13.53 3.81 10.23
N ALA A 34 -12.65 3.84 9.24
CA ALA A 34 -12.16 2.62 8.61
C ALA A 34 -11.60 1.73 9.74
N ALA A 35 -12.06 0.49 9.79
CA ALA A 35 -11.51 -0.47 10.75
C ALA A 35 -10.03 -0.62 10.42
N ALA A 36 -9.17 -0.40 11.42
CA ALA A 36 -7.73 -0.66 11.27
C ALA A 36 -7.53 -2.14 10.93
N PHE A 37 -6.43 -2.43 10.24
CA PHE A 37 -6.03 -3.81 9.96
C PHE A 37 -5.85 -4.57 11.29
N ASP A 38 -6.49 -5.74 11.41
CA ASP A 38 -6.36 -6.57 12.60
C ASP A 38 -4.98 -7.25 12.61
N GLN A 39 -4.10 -6.75 13.46
CA GLN A 39 -2.72 -7.23 13.61
C GLN A 39 -2.57 -8.32 14.67
N SER A 40 -3.66 -8.77 15.32
CA SER A 40 -3.60 -9.67 16.49
C SER A 40 -2.94 -11.02 16.19
N ASN A 41 -2.97 -11.45 14.93
CA ASN A 41 -2.35 -12.70 14.48
C ASN A 41 -0.99 -12.49 13.79
N VAL A 42 -0.46 -11.28 13.76
CA VAL A 42 0.84 -10.99 13.16
C VAL A 42 1.89 -10.91 14.26
N LYS A 43 2.85 -11.84 14.25
CA LYS A 43 4.00 -11.77 15.15
C LYS A 43 5.05 -10.85 14.54
N TRP A 44 5.09 -9.60 15.00
CA TRP A 44 6.07 -8.62 14.54
C TRP A 44 7.44 -8.89 15.14
N ASN A 45 8.46 -8.86 14.30
CA ASN A 45 9.87 -9.01 14.67
C ASN A 45 10.64 -7.77 14.21
N THR A 46 11.83 -7.57 14.74
CA THR A 46 12.73 -6.45 14.39
C THR A 46 14.05 -6.99 13.87
N LEU A 47 14.74 -6.17 13.08
CA LEU A 47 16.09 -6.46 12.61
C LEU A 47 17.08 -5.57 13.36
N ASP A 48 18.14 -6.16 13.89
CA ASP A 48 19.21 -5.40 14.53
C ASP A 48 19.82 -4.39 13.56
N GLY A 49 19.93 -3.13 14.01
CA GLY A 49 20.47 -2.04 13.21
C GLY A 49 19.49 -1.42 12.20
N ILE A 50 18.24 -1.89 12.13
CA ILE A 50 17.18 -1.26 11.34
C ILE A 50 16.08 -0.78 12.27
N GLU A 51 16.21 0.46 12.74
CA GLU A 51 15.23 1.10 13.59
C GLU A 51 13.95 1.44 12.83
N HIS A 52 12.83 1.58 13.55
CA HIS A 52 11.52 2.00 13.02
C HIS A 52 10.87 1.06 12.01
N LEU A 53 11.42 -0.17 11.85
CA LEU A 53 10.89 -1.22 10.99
C LEU A 53 10.60 -2.48 11.81
N SER A 54 9.40 -3.04 11.61
CA SER A 54 9.10 -4.40 12.02
C SER A 54 8.69 -5.24 10.80
N TYR A 55 8.94 -6.53 10.86
CA TYR A 55 8.64 -7.44 9.76
C TYR A 55 7.91 -8.69 10.22
N HIS A 56 7.24 -9.34 9.26
CA HIS A 56 6.74 -10.71 9.36
C HIS A 56 6.83 -11.36 8.00
N VAL A 57 7.67 -12.39 7.86
CA VAL A 57 7.82 -13.13 6.59
C VAL A 57 6.61 -14.04 6.42
N LEU A 58 5.91 -13.89 5.30
CA LEU A 58 4.73 -14.69 4.98
C LEU A 58 5.10 -15.98 4.27
N ASP A 59 6.02 -15.88 3.29
CA ASP A 59 6.46 -17.01 2.48
C ASP A 59 7.81 -16.74 1.83
N VAL A 60 8.58 -17.82 1.61
CA VAL A 60 9.80 -17.81 0.83
C VAL A 60 9.78 -18.98 -0.13
N ASP A 61 9.51 -18.72 -1.40
CA ASP A 61 9.49 -19.70 -2.47
C ASP A 61 10.85 -19.71 -3.20
N ARG A 62 11.65 -20.75 -2.98
CA ARG A 62 12.97 -20.93 -3.62
C ARG A 62 12.86 -21.18 -5.12
N ASP A 63 11.87 -21.94 -5.55
CA ASP A 63 11.75 -22.37 -6.94
C ASP A 63 11.30 -21.19 -7.81
N LEU A 64 10.36 -20.39 -7.32
CA LEU A 64 9.87 -19.17 -7.96
C LEU A 64 10.74 -17.95 -7.64
N LYS A 65 11.65 -18.04 -6.66
CA LYS A 65 12.50 -16.93 -6.18
C LYS A 65 11.67 -15.74 -5.73
N VAL A 66 10.67 -16.02 -4.90
CA VAL A 66 9.74 -15.03 -4.36
C VAL A 66 9.88 -14.96 -2.85
N VAL A 67 9.90 -13.75 -2.31
CA VAL A 67 9.80 -13.47 -0.88
C VAL A 67 8.62 -12.54 -0.65
N ASP A 68 7.64 -13.04 0.09
CA ASP A 68 6.48 -12.26 0.54
C ASP A 68 6.64 -11.88 2.01
N VAL A 69 6.58 -10.59 2.31
CA VAL A 69 6.81 -10.06 3.66
C VAL A 69 5.85 -8.93 3.97
N LEU A 70 5.36 -8.91 5.22
CA LEU A 70 4.72 -7.71 5.78
C LEU A 70 5.80 -6.86 6.45
N LEU A 71 5.80 -5.59 6.12
CA LEU A 71 6.63 -4.57 6.73
C LEU A 71 5.74 -3.55 7.44
N LYS A 72 6.12 -3.18 8.66
CA LYS A 72 5.48 -2.13 9.43
C LYS A 72 6.48 -1.02 9.71
N PHE A 73 6.19 0.15 9.20
CA PHE A 73 6.98 1.38 9.35
C PHE A 73 6.35 2.23 10.45
N ALA A 74 7.15 2.66 11.40
CA ALA A 74 6.67 3.50 12.50
C ALA A 74 6.19 4.88 11.99
N ALA A 75 5.16 5.41 12.65
CA ALA A 75 4.58 6.71 12.34
C ALA A 75 5.61 7.85 12.44
N ASN A 76 5.65 8.71 11.42
CA ASN A 76 6.53 9.88 11.34
C ASN A 76 8.04 9.60 11.42
N GLU A 77 8.43 8.33 11.23
CA GLU A 77 9.82 7.88 11.26
C GLU A 77 10.27 7.42 9.88
N LYS A 78 11.58 7.32 9.69
CA LYS A 78 12.19 6.80 8.45
C LYS A 78 13.13 5.65 8.80
N ILE A 79 13.11 4.61 7.97
CA ILE A 79 14.11 3.54 8.08
C ILE A 79 15.43 3.96 7.43
N ILE A 80 16.45 3.15 7.63
CA ILE A 80 17.79 3.35 7.07
C ILE A 80 17.76 3.41 5.52
N LEU A 81 18.72 4.11 4.93
CA LEU A 81 18.92 4.18 3.48
C LEU A 81 19.16 2.76 2.93
N HIS A 82 18.45 2.40 1.87
CA HIS A 82 18.58 1.09 1.25
C HIS A 82 18.30 1.13 -0.26
N LYS A 83 18.56 0.01 -0.90
CA LYS A 83 18.32 -0.18 -2.33
C LYS A 83 17.68 -1.56 -2.56
N HIS A 84 16.70 -1.61 -3.46
CA HIS A 84 16.12 -2.86 -3.94
C HIS A 84 16.89 -3.37 -5.16
N HIS A 85 17.36 -4.60 -5.11
CA HIS A 85 18.00 -5.28 -6.26
C HIS A 85 17.02 -6.20 -6.98
N ALA A 86 16.03 -6.73 -6.29
CA ALA A 86 14.95 -7.54 -6.87
C ALA A 86 13.82 -6.66 -7.42
N ASP A 87 13.13 -7.14 -8.45
CA ASP A 87 11.81 -6.59 -8.80
C ASP A 87 10.85 -6.77 -7.64
N TYR A 88 9.99 -5.79 -7.40
CA TYR A 88 9.06 -5.90 -6.28
C TYR A 88 7.69 -5.28 -6.56
N SER A 89 6.71 -5.80 -5.83
CA SER A 89 5.36 -5.25 -5.76
C SER A 89 5.07 -4.84 -4.33
N THR A 90 4.36 -3.72 -4.14
CA THR A 90 3.89 -3.29 -2.83
C THR A 90 2.38 -3.11 -2.84
N PHE A 91 1.73 -3.48 -1.74
CA PHE A 91 0.33 -3.14 -1.48
C PHE A 91 0.22 -2.56 -0.07
N ILE A 92 -0.32 -1.35 0.04
CA ILE A 92 -0.47 -0.67 1.33
C ILE A 92 -1.76 -1.14 2.00
N ILE A 93 -1.62 -1.79 3.15
CA ILE A 93 -2.72 -2.38 3.92
C ILE A 93 -3.31 -1.35 4.88
N GLN A 94 -2.46 -0.56 5.54
CA GLN A 94 -2.83 0.46 6.52
C GLN A 94 -1.90 1.66 6.42
N GLY A 95 -2.40 2.85 6.72
CA GLY A 95 -1.63 4.10 6.72
C GLY A 95 -1.22 4.54 5.33
N GLU A 96 -0.10 5.22 5.25
CA GLU A 96 0.56 5.61 4.01
C GLU A 96 2.06 5.37 4.08
N LEU A 97 2.64 4.88 2.99
CA LEU A 97 4.08 4.74 2.84
C LEU A 97 4.64 5.99 2.17
N ARG A 98 5.60 6.64 2.81
CA ARG A 98 6.32 7.80 2.32
C ARG A 98 7.71 7.38 1.87
N LEU A 99 8.08 7.71 0.64
CA LEU A 99 9.41 7.43 0.07
C LEU A 99 10.19 8.73 -0.04
N TYR A 100 11.45 8.67 0.31
CA TYR A 100 12.36 9.81 0.28
C TYR A 100 13.64 9.43 -0.47
N ASP A 101 14.18 10.36 -1.24
CA ASP A 101 15.49 10.16 -1.88
C ASP A 101 16.65 10.12 -0.85
N ALA A 102 17.86 9.86 -1.32
CA ALA A 102 19.06 9.82 -0.47
C ALA A 102 19.40 11.17 0.22
N LYS A 103 18.76 12.27 -0.21
CA LYS A 103 18.92 13.59 0.44
C LYS A 103 17.85 13.82 1.52
N GLY A 104 16.86 12.94 1.60
CA GLY A 104 15.74 13.03 2.52
C GLY A 104 14.55 13.83 1.98
N ASP A 105 14.54 14.18 0.70
CA ASP A 105 13.42 14.85 0.05
C ASP A 105 12.31 13.85 -0.26
N LEU A 106 11.06 14.19 0.08
CA LEU A 106 9.89 13.36 -0.19
C LEU A 106 9.65 13.24 -1.71
N THR A 107 9.63 12.01 -2.23
CA THR A 107 9.50 11.74 -3.67
C THR A 107 8.18 11.06 -4.05
N GLU A 108 7.61 10.26 -3.15
CA GLU A 108 6.38 9.51 -3.43
C GLU A 108 5.59 9.29 -2.13
N ILE A 109 4.26 9.35 -2.21
CA ILE A 109 3.33 8.94 -1.16
C ILE A 109 2.42 7.85 -1.72
N ARG A 110 2.34 6.72 -1.02
CA ARG A 110 1.47 5.58 -1.35
C ARG A 110 0.41 5.43 -0.25
N PRO A 111 -0.82 5.86 -0.48
CA PRO A 111 -1.89 5.72 0.51
C PRO A 111 -2.38 4.28 0.62
N THR A 112 -3.17 3.99 1.66
CA THR A 112 -3.88 2.71 1.83
C THR A 112 -4.57 2.26 0.54
N ALA A 113 -4.49 0.96 0.25
CA ALA A 113 -5.00 0.28 -0.94
C ALA A 113 -4.28 0.63 -2.25
N SER A 114 -3.19 1.40 -2.24
CA SER A 114 -2.36 1.56 -3.43
C SER A 114 -1.56 0.29 -3.72
N PHE A 115 -1.46 -0.05 -5.00
CA PHE A 115 -0.64 -1.14 -5.52
C PHE A 115 0.38 -0.59 -6.50
N VAL A 116 1.67 -0.85 -6.26
CA VAL A 116 2.78 -0.36 -7.08
C VAL A 116 3.71 -1.51 -7.42
N GLN A 117 4.21 -1.54 -8.65
CA GLN A 117 5.27 -2.45 -9.10
C GLN A 117 6.46 -1.63 -9.57
N LYS A 118 7.65 -2.04 -9.16
CA LYS A 118 8.91 -1.40 -9.55
C LYS A 118 9.94 -2.46 -9.94
N PRO A 119 10.77 -2.20 -10.95
CA PRO A 119 11.93 -3.02 -11.22
C PRO A 119 12.99 -2.83 -10.14
N GLY A 120 13.81 -3.84 -9.93
CA GLY A 120 15.02 -3.74 -9.13
C GLY A 120 16.06 -2.79 -9.74
N GLY A 121 17.08 -2.45 -8.96
CA GLY A 121 18.19 -1.60 -9.40
C GLY A 121 17.88 -0.10 -9.41
N GLY A 122 16.78 0.35 -8.79
CA GLY A 122 16.46 1.76 -8.60
C GLY A 122 17.50 2.51 -7.74
N ALA A 123 17.37 3.83 -7.66
CA ALA A 123 18.22 4.64 -6.79
C ALA A 123 18.00 4.31 -5.31
N PRO A 124 19.02 4.45 -4.45
CA PRO A 124 18.86 4.37 -3.01
C PRO A 124 17.81 5.35 -2.49
N HIS A 125 17.03 4.89 -1.49
CA HIS A 125 15.97 5.67 -0.88
C HIS A 125 15.74 5.25 0.58
N THR A 126 14.98 6.07 1.30
CA THR A 126 14.43 5.69 2.60
C THR A 126 12.91 5.62 2.51
N GLU A 127 12.31 4.84 3.38
CA GLU A 127 10.87 4.69 3.49
C GLU A 127 10.43 4.94 4.92
N GLY A 128 9.15 5.30 5.12
CA GLY A 128 8.63 5.53 6.45
C GLY A 128 7.12 5.62 6.49
N GLY A 129 6.56 5.56 7.69
CA GLY A 129 5.14 5.77 7.92
C GLY A 129 4.75 7.24 7.79
N GLY A 130 3.47 7.47 7.48
CA GLY A 130 2.85 8.77 7.54
C GLY A 130 2.53 9.20 8.97
N ASP A 131 1.35 9.77 9.19
CA ASP A 131 0.91 10.24 10.52
C ASP A 131 0.51 9.08 11.45
N GLU A 132 0.38 7.87 10.90
CA GLU A 132 0.18 6.62 11.63
C GLU A 132 1.15 5.55 11.11
N ASP A 133 1.27 4.43 11.84
CA ASP A 133 2.06 3.29 11.37
C ASP A 133 1.58 2.82 10.01
N CYS A 134 2.50 2.66 9.07
CA CYS A 134 2.21 2.08 7.77
C CYS A 134 2.46 0.58 7.78
N ILE A 135 1.48 -0.20 7.34
CA ILE A 135 1.63 -1.64 7.10
C ILE A 135 1.50 -1.88 5.60
N ALA A 136 2.53 -2.48 5.04
CA ALA A 136 2.61 -2.79 3.63
C ALA A 136 3.03 -4.25 3.40
N TRP A 137 2.41 -4.89 2.41
CA TRP A 137 2.90 -6.13 1.85
C TRP A 137 3.90 -5.83 0.75
N PHE A 138 5.04 -6.53 0.79
CA PHE A 138 6.05 -6.53 -0.25
C PHE A 138 6.20 -7.94 -0.80
N SER A 139 6.21 -8.07 -2.13
CA SER A 139 6.55 -9.28 -2.86
C SER A 139 7.78 -9.01 -3.69
N ASN A 140 8.92 -9.54 -3.27
CA ASN A 140 10.21 -9.43 -3.97
C ASN A 140 10.42 -10.69 -4.80
N LYS A 141 10.86 -10.54 -6.05
CA LYS A 141 10.87 -11.66 -6.99
C LYS A 141 11.95 -11.54 -8.06
N GLY A 142 12.28 -12.70 -8.64
CA GLY A 142 13.15 -12.76 -9.82
C GLY A 142 14.64 -12.79 -9.50
N THR A 143 15.06 -12.95 -8.24
CA THR A 143 16.48 -13.07 -7.90
C THR A 143 16.76 -14.16 -6.86
N ASP A 144 17.86 -14.84 -7.04
CA ASP A 144 18.49 -15.73 -6.07
C ASP A 144 19.71 -15.07 -5.39
N GLY A 145 19.97 -13.80 -5.73
CA GLY A 145 21.00 -12.97 -5.14
C GLY A 145 20.46 -12.02 -4.07
N VAL A 146 21.00 -10.80 -4.07
CA VAL A 146 20.63 -9.74 -3.15
C VAL A 146 19.23 -9.24 -3.49
N ILE A 147 18.37 -9.13 -2.47
CA ILE A 147 17.05 -8.51 -2.54
C ILE A 147 17.15 -7.06 -2.06
N TYR A 148 17.71 -6.86 -0.85
CA TYR A 148 17.94 -5.55 -0.26
C TYR A 148 19.42 -5.32 0.03
N GLU A 149 19.89 -4.12 -0.25
CA GLU A 149 21.19 -3.63 0.15
C GLU A 149 21.00 -2.47 1.13
N ILE A 150 21.49 -2.62 2.35
CA ILE A 150 21.41 -1.62 3.41
C ILE A 150 22.66 -0.74 3.31
N LEU A 151 22.45 0.55 3.30
CA LEU A 151 23.47 1.54 3.04
C LEU A 151 23.70 2.45 4.25
N GLY A 152 24.95 2.80 4.48
CA GLY A 152 25.33 3.83 5.43
C GLY A 152 25.15 5.25 4.87
N PRO A 153 25.41 6.27 5.71
CA PRO A 153 25.23 7.68 5.34
C PRO A 153 26.06 8.13 4.14
N ASP A 154 27.22 7.52 3.95
CA ASP A 154 28.14 7.82 2.84
C ASP A 154 27.88 6.93 1.61
N GLY A 155 26.84 6.08 1.66
CA GLY A 155 26.45 5.17 0.59
C GLY A 155 27.25 3.86 0.56
N GLU A 156 28.04 3.58 1.59
CA GLU A 156 28.73 2.31 1.75
C GLU A 156 27.75 1.19 2.11
N THR A 157 28.00 -0.01 1.59
CA THR A 157 27.18 -1.20 1.91
C THR A 157 27.47 -1.67 3.34
N LEU A 158 26.45 -1.60 4.20
CA LEU A 158 26.50 -2.10 5.58
C LEU A 158 26.12 -3.59 5.66
N ALA A 159 25.08 -3.96 4.93
CA ALA A 159 24.56 -5.34 4.89
C ALA A 159 23.79 -5.60 3.59
N THR A 160 23.60 -6.87 3.29
CA THR A 160 22.71 -7.33 2.22
C THR A 160 21.77 -8.40 2.75
N LEU A 161 20.55 -8.45 2.23
CA LEU A 161 19.57 -9.47 2.50
C LEU A 161 19.20 -10.16 1.19
N GLY A 162 19.36 -11.45 1.14
CA GLY A 162 18.97 -12.31 0.02
C GLY A 162 17.93 -13.34 0.44
N LEU A 163 17.61 -14.27 -0.46
CA LEU A 163 16.59 -15.29 -0.25
C LEU A 163 16.89 -16.17 0.98
N GLN A 164 18.17 -16.55 1.19
CA GLN A 164 18.58 -17.35 2.34
C GLN A 164 18.40 -16.62 3.67
N ASP A 165 18.60 -15.28 3.68
CA ASP A 165 18.42 -14.48 4.88
C ASP A 165 16.95 -14.43 5.28
N PHE A 166 16.04 -14.27 4.30
CA PHE A 166 14.60 -14.31 4.56
C PHE A 166 14.10 -15.67 5.04
N GLU A 167 14.69 -16.77 4.57
CA GLU A 167 14.38 -18.09 5.13
C GLU A 167 14.83 -18.22 6.58
N ALA A 168 16.01 -17.72 6.91
CA ALA A 168 16.48 -17.70 8.30
C ALA A 168 15.59 -16.83 9.19
N LEU A 169 15.15 -15.66 8.69
CA LEU A 169 14.21 -14.78 9.40
C LEU A 169 12.85 -15.46 9.59
N MET A 170 12.34 -16.17 8.58
CA MET A 170 11.08 -16.91 8.67
C MET A 170 11.17 -18.03 9.72
N GLN A 171 12.26 -18.77 9.77
CA GLN A 171 12.48 -19.81 10.79
C GLN A 171 12.57 -19.20 12.20
N ALA A 172 13.34 -18.11 12.36
CA ALA A 172 13.53 -17.46 13.65
C ALA A 172 12.24 -16.87 14.22
N GLN A 173 11.34 -16.36 13.39
CA GLN A 173 10.07 -15.79 13.86
C GLN A 173 9.13 -16.83 14.46
N ASP A 174 9.24 -18.10 14.09
CA ASP A 174 8.38 -19.19 14.58
C ASP A 174 8.90 -19.80 15.89
N GLU A 175 10.14 -19.50 16.28
CA GLU A 175 10.70 -19.98 17.55
C GLU A 175 10.04 -19.26 18.74
N PRO A 176 9.75 -19.99 19.85
CA PRO A 176 9.25 -19.38 21.06
C PRO A 176 10.33 -18.46 21.65
N VAL A 177 9.93 -17.27 22.08
CA VAL A 177 10.80 -16.34 22.82
C VAL A 177 11.24 -17.05 24.12
N GLN A 178 12.55 -17.28 24.25
CA GLN A 178 13.15 -17.91 25.45
C GLN A 178 13.18 -16.97 26.64
#